data_1f7e3e504d41e1c34e07529eb7cf6b90
#
_entry.id   1f7e3e504d41e1c34e07529eb7cf6b90
#
_cell.length_a   1.000
_cell.length_b   1.000
_cell.length_c   1.000
_cell.angle_alpha   90.00
_cell.angle_beta   90.00
_cell.angle_gamma   90.00
#
_symmetry.space_group_name_H-M   'P 1'
#
loop_
_entity.id
_entity.type
_entity.pdbx_description
1 polymer ?
#
loop_
_entity_poly.entity_id
_entity_poly.type
_entity_poly.pdbx_seq_one_letter_code
_entity_poly.pdbx_strand_id
1 'polypeptide(L)'
;FRLALAQARAKLDDAKTSHDNLVANVKLYAQTIEIVNAGIALKQRDVERKSSLVKSNAGSQLDMDNSGTALVTAQAQLQLVKMQNSTALNQLLGNPDLPLEDFPAYMQAKAVLDDAQRNLDLTTVRAPMAGIATQVEQIQLGRFVVAGTPVFSVIDTAKPWVDANPKESDFTYVAVGQPVSIDVDAFPDHVFKGTVGSLSPGTGAQFAILPPQNATGNFVKVVQRVPVRIYFDDNDKYVRKLKAGMSAYTSIDTGHRRSLAALFGFSPAVAAKED
;
A
#
# COMPACT_ATOMS: atom_id res chain seq x y z
N PHE A 1 4.09 -7.37 -20.55
CA PHE A 1 4.55 -6.81 -19.28
C PHE A 1 6.08 -6.81 -19.13
N ARG A 2 6.80 -7.92 -19.35
CA ARG A 2 8.27 -7.95 -19.28
C ARG A 2 8.93 -6.96 -20.24
N LEU A 3 8.42 -6.84 -21.47
CA LEU A 3 8.91 -5.87 -22.46
C LEU A 3 8.65 -4.43 -21.98
N ALA A 4 7.47 -4.14 -21.45
CA ALA A 4 7.13 -2.82 -20.91
C ALA A 4 8.06 -2.44 -19.74
N LEU A 5 8.37 -3.39 -18.86
CA LEU A 5 9.33 -3.19 -17.77
C LEU A 5 10.74 -2.89 -18.31
N ALA A 6 11.21 -3.63 -19.32
CA ALA A 6 12.52 -3.37 -19.93
C ALA A 6 12.60 -1.98 -20.56
N GLN A 7 11.54 -1.56 -21.26
CA GLN A 7 11.43 -0.22 -21.84
C GLN A 7 11.41 0.88 -20.77
N ALA A 8 10.70 0.66 -19.67
CA ALA A 8 10.66 1.61 -18.56
C ALA A 8 12.02 1.76 -17.86
N ARG A 9 12.77 0.65 -17.72
CA ARG A 9 14.16 0.68 -17.21
C ARG A 9 15.08 1.48 -18.11
N ALA A 10 15.02 1.25 -19.43
CA ALA A 10 15.83 2.02 -20.38
C ALA A 10 15.54 3.53 -20.29
N LYS A 11 14.27 3.93 -20.17
CA LYS A 11 13.89 5.34 -19.96
C LYS A 11 14.44 5.93 -18.65
N LEU A 12 14.50 5.14 -17.59
CA LEU A 12 15.10 5.58 -16.33
C LEU A 12 16.61 5.80 -16.48
N ASP A 13 17.30 4.89 -17.16
CA ASP A 13 18.73 5.00 -17.42
C ASP A 13 19.04 6.21 -18.33
N ASP A 14 18.19 6.47 -19.34
CA ASP A 14 18.29 7.66 -20.18
C ASP A 14 18.12 8.96 -19.36
N ALA A 15 17.13 9.00 -18.47
CA ALA A 15 16.92 10.15 -17.60
C ALA A 15 18.10 10.40 -16.65
N LYS A 16 18.68 9.32 -16.10
CA LYS A 16 19.90 9.39 -15.29
C LYS A 16 21.06 9.94 -16.08
N THR A 17 21.31 9.40 -17.27
CA THR A 17 22.39 9.86 -18.15
C THR A 17 22.20 11.33 -18.53
N SER A 18 20.98 11.76 -18.79
CA SER A 18 20.65 13.16 -19.09
C SER A 18 20.97 14.07 -17.90
N HIS A 19 20.59 13.68 -16.68
CA HIS A 19 20.92 14.41 -15.47
C HIS A 19 22.45 14.57 -15.30
N ASP A 20 23.19 13.46 -15.38
CA ASP A 20 24.64 13.44 -15.20
C ASP A 20 25.35 14.33 -16.23
N ASN A 21 24.87 14.31 -17.49
CA ASN A 21 25.37 15.18 -18.54
C ASN A 21 25.07 16.67 -18.26
N LEU A 22 23.88 16.99 -17.75
CA LEU A 22 23.52 18.37 -17.40
C LEU A 22 24.42 18.90 -16.27
N VAL A 23 24.62 18.13 -15.22
CA VAL A 23 25.52 18.48 -14.10
C VAL A 23 26.97 18.69 -14.61
N ALA A 24 27.46 17.80 -15.46
CA ALA A 24 28.78 17.93 -16.05
C ALA A 24 28.90 19.20 -16.93
N ASN A 25 27.89 19.50 -17.74
CA ASN A 25 27.87 20.69 -18.60
C ASN A 25 27.82 21.98 -17.78
N VAL A 26 27.02 22.07 -16.73
CA VAL A 26 26.99 23.26 -15.84
C VAL A 26 28.34 23.48 -15.22
N LYS A 27 29.02 22.44 -14.76
CA LYS A 27 30.37 22.54 -14.20
C LYS A 27 31.41 22.98 -15.24
N LEU A 28 31.30 22.45 -16.44
CA LEU A 28 32.18 22.83 -17.55
C LEU A 28 31.99 24.32 -17.95
N TYR A 29 30.72 24.76 -18.07
CA TYR A 29 30.44 26.16 -18.39
C TYR A 29 30.90 27.11 -17.29
N ALA A 30 30.73 26.75 -16.01
CA ALA A 30 31.26 27.55 -14.90
C ALA A 30 32.79 27.74 -14.99
N GLN A 31 33.54 26.67 -15.26
CA GLN A 31 34.99 26.75 -15.46
C GLN A 31 35.36 27.58 -16.72
N THR A 32 34.60 27.42 -17.80
CA THR A 32 34.79 28.20 -19.02
C THR A 32 34.57 29.70 -18.80
N ILE A 33 33.52 30.06 -18.02
CA ILE A 33 33.23 31.45 -17.63
C ILE A 33 34.44 32.04 -16.87
N GLU A 34 35.05 31.32 -15.95
CA GLU A 34 36.24 31.78 -15.21
C GLU A 34 37.42 32.05 -16.16
N ILE A 35 37.70 31.12 -17.09
CA ILE A 35 38.80 31.26 -18.07
C ILE A 35 38.54 32.49 -18.98
N VAL A 36 37.33 32.63 -19.51
CA VAL A 36 36.94 33.76 -20.38
C VAL A 36 37.04 35.09 -19.62
N ASN A 37 36.60 35.14 -18.36
CA ASN A 37 36.72 36.33 -17.50
C ASN A 37 38.23 36.71 -17.29
N ALA A 38 39.09 35.75 -17.02
CA ALA A 38 40.54 35.99 -16.93
C ALA A 38 41.10 36.54 -18.25
N GLY A 39 40.65 36.00 -19.39
CA GLY A 39 41.01 36.49 -20.72
C GLY A 39 40.55 37.93 -20.98
N ILE A 40 39.33 38.26 -20.58
CA ILE A 40 38.76 39.63 -20.67
C ILE A 40 39.59 40.59 -19.84
N ALA A 41 39.97 40.26 -18.61
CA ALA A 41 40.78 41.09 -17.74
C ALA A 41 42.16 41.40 -18.36
N LEU A 42 42.74 40.46 -19.09
CA LEU A 42 43.99 40.69 -19.84
C LEU A 42 43.79 41.66 -21.02
N LYS A 43 42.72 41.45 -21.80
CA LYS A 43 42.39 42.30 -22.95
C LYS A 43 42.01 43.72 -22.48
N GLN A 44 41.36 43.86 -21.36
CA GLN A 44 41.05 45.16 -20.76
C GLN A 44 42.32 45.95 -20.43
N ARG A 45 43.29 45.32 -19.77
CA ARG A 45 44.59 45.92 -19.47
C ARG A 45 45.34 46.31 -20.74
N ASP A 46 45.23 45.52 -21.81
CA ASP A 46 45.87 45.83 -23.11
C ASP A 46 45.26 47.10 -23.74
N VAL A 47 43.92 47.22 -23.73
CA VAL A 47 43.20 48.42 -24.19
C VAL A 47 43.60 49.63 -23.38
N GLU A 48 43.64 49.52 -22.04
CA GLU A 48 44.01 50.63 -21.14
C GLU A 48 45.47 51.11 -21.44
N ARG A 49 46.40 50.15 -21.60
CA ARG A 49 47.80 50.46 -21.95
C ARG A 49 47.90 51.16 -23.28
N LYS A 50 47.23 50.67 -24.34
CA LYS A 50 47.25 51.26 -25.68
C LYS A 50 46.56 52.64 -25.72
N SER A 51 45.48 52.79 -25.00
CA SER A 51 44.82 54.10 -24.83
C SER A 51 45.73 55.12 -24.19
N SER A 52 46.51 54.75 -23.19
CA SER A 52 47.49 55.64 -22.56
C SER A 52 48.62 56.02 -23.52
N LEU A 53 49.10 55.09 -24.36
CA LEU A 53 50.09 55.35 -25.38
C LEU A 53 49.59 56.30 -26.49
N VAL A 54 48.35 56.13 -26.94
CA VAL A 54 47.73 57.06 -27.91
C VAL A 54 47.57 58.45 -27.32
N LYS A 55 47.12 58.59 -26.06
CA LYS A 55 47.00 59.88 -25.37
C LYS A 55 48.33 60.61 -25.22
N SER A 56 49.44 59.89 -25.11
CA SER A 56 50.82 60.48 -25.06
C SER A 56 51.47 60.66 -26.46
N ASN A 57 50.69 60.50 -27.55
CA ASN A 57 51.18 60.50 -28.92
C ASN A 57 52.29 59.48 -29.24
N ALA A 58 52.39 58.41 -28.43
CA ALA A 58 53.37 57.35 -28.57
C ALA A 58 52.81 56.01 -29.10
N GLY A 59 51.46 55.97 -29.43
CA GLY A 59 50.77 54.77 -29.89
C GLY A 59 49.94 54.95 -31.15
N SER A 60 49.58 53.83 -31.79
CA SER A 60 48.75 53.79 -32.98
C SER A 60 47.26 53.75 -32.58
N GLN A 61 46.43 54.62 -33.18
CA GLN A 61 44.97 54.58 -33.01
C GLN A 61 44.39 53.24 -33.52
N LEU A 62 44.90 52.73 -34.66
CA LEU A 62 44.49 51.48 -35.24
C LEU A 62 44.70 50.30 -34.26
N ASP A 63 45.86 50.27 -33.56
CA ASP A 63 46.16 49.23 -32.59
C ASP A 63 45.25 49.29 -31.36
N MET A 64 44.87 50.48 -30.95
CA MET A 64 43.88 50.67 -29.89
C MET A 64 42.49 50.18 -30.32
N ASP A 65 42.03 50.51 -31.51
CA ASP A 65 40.73 50.10 -32.07
C ASP A 65 40.68 48.58 -32.25
N ASN A 66 41.74 47.96 -32.73
CA ASN A 66 41.87 46.49 -32.84
C ASN A 66 41.79 45.83 -31.45
N SER A 67 42.42 46.38 -30.43
CA SER A 67 42.35 45.84 -29.07
C SER A 67 40.95 46.03 -28.46
N GLY A 68 40.28 47.17 -28.76
CA GLY A 68 38.91 47.40 -28.39
C GLY A 68 37.95 46.34 -28.99
N THR A 69 38.10 46.11 -30.29
CA THR A 69 37.34 45.06 -31.00
C THR A 69 37.58 43.66 -30.41
N ALA A 70 38.83 43.34 -30.07
CA ALA A 70 39.17 42.05 -29.44
C ALA A 70 38.55 41.90 -28.03
N LEU A 71 38.44 43.01 -27.28
CA LEU A 71 37.76 43.05 -25.99
C LEU A 71 36.25 42.82 -26.14
N VAL A 72 35.60 43.53 -27.04
CA VAL A 72 34.13 43.38 -27.33
C VAL A 72 33.82 41.98 -27.76
N THR A 73 34.66 41.36 -28.64
CA THR A 73 34.48 39.98 -29.06
C THR A 73 34.57 38.99 -27.88
N ALA A 74 35.53 39.19 -26.97
CA ALA A 74 35.66 38.36 -25.79
C ALA A 74 34.47 38.52 -24.81
N GLN A 75 33.94 39.73 -24.68
CA GLN A 75 32.73 40.01 -23.88
C GLN A 75 31.48 39.33 -24.50
N ALA A 76 31.36 39.36 -25.83
CA ALA A 76 30.25 38.67 -26.52
C ALA A 76 30.36 37.14 -26.30
N GLN A 77 31.55 36.57 -26.35
CA GLN A 77 31.83 35.17 -26.06
C GLN A 77 31.42 34.80 -24.62
N LEU A 78 31.72 35.67 -23.64
CA LEU A 78 31.30 35.47 -22.27
C LEU A 78 29.76 35.39 -22.14
N GLN A 79 29.05 36.31 -22.82
CA GLN A 79 27.59 36.31 -22.78
C GLN A 79 27.01 35.02 -23.39
N LEU A 80 27.58 34.50 -24.45
CA LEU A 80 27.18 33.24 -25.06
C LEU A 80 27.32 32.05 -24.06
N VAL A 81 28.50 31.96 -23.42
CA VAL A 81 28.75 30.88 -22.44
C VAL A 81 27.83 31.01 -21.20
N LYS A 82 27.58 32.25 -20.73
CA LYS A 82 26.63 32.49 -19.63
C LYS A 82 25.22 32.07 -19.99
N MET A 83 24.76 32.32 -21.22
CA MET A 83 23.45 31.91 -21.69
C MET A 83 23.37 30.37 -21.74
N GLN A 84 24.39 29.67 -22.24
CA GLN A 84 24.45 28.21 -22.26
C GLN A 84 24.42 27.63 -20.85
N ASN A 85 25.19 28.20 -19.92
CA ASN A 85 25.17 27.80 -18.51
C ASN A 85 23.78 27.99 -17.88
N SER A 86 23.15 29.15 -18.11
CA SER A 86 21.81 29.43 -17.58
C SER A 86 20.77 28.46 -18.13
N THR A 87 20.86 28.12 -19.42
CA THR A 87 19.93 27.13 -20.03
C THR A 87 20.10 25.74 -19.41
N ALA A 88 21.33 25.28 -19.21
CA ALA A 88 21.59 24.01 -18.56
C ALA A 88 21.16 24.01 -17.08
N LEU A 89 21.42 25.12 -16.37
CA LEU A 89 21.03 25.29 -14.97
C LEU A 89 19.52 25.31 -14.79
N ASN A 90 18.79 25.96 -15.71
CA ASN A 90 17.31 25.96 -15.66
C ASN A 90 16.72 24.56 -15.80
N GLN A 91 17.36 23.68 -16.57
CA GLN A 91 16.93 22.27 -16.67
C GLN A 91 17.20 21.48 -15.37
N LEU A 92 18.14 21.96 -14.55
CA LEU A 92 18.42 21.47 -13.19
C LEU A 92 17.67 22.28 -12.12
N LEU A 93 16.55 22.93 -12.46
CA LEU A 93 15.73 23.74 -11.56
C LEU A 93 16.50 24.86 -10.84
N GLY A 94 17.57 25.36 -11.44
CA GLY A 94 18.43 26.39 -10.86
C GLY A 94 19.46 25.88 -9.82
N ASN A 95 19.51 24.57 -9.56
CA ASN A 95 20.46 23.98 -8.63
C ASN A 95 21.52 23.15 -9.38
N PRO A 96 22.80 23.58 -9.40
CA PRO A 96 23.87 22.87 -10.09
C PRO A 96 24.17 21.47 -9.51
N ASP A 97 23.84 21.26 -8.22
CA ASP A 97 24.02 20.00 -7.49
C ASP A 97 22.67 19.34 -7.20
N LEU A 98 21.70 19.49 -8.11
CA LEU A 98 20.37 18.89 -7.96
C LEU A 98 20.51 17.37 -7.77
N PRO A 99 19.97 16.77 -6.68
CA PRO A 99 19.94 15.33 -6.52
C PRO A 99 19.20 14.65 -7.66
N LEU A 100 19.65 13.46 -8.07
CA LEU A 100 19.01 12.69 -9.15
C LEU A 100 17.53 12.42 -8.85
N GLU A 101 17.20 12.16 -7.58
CA GLU A 101 15.84 11.86 -7.12
C GLU A 101 14.88 13.03 -7.32
N ASP A 102 15.38 14.27 -7.31
CA ASP A 102 14.60 15.49 -7.49
C ASP A 102 14.55 15.96 -8.96
N PHE A 103 15.27 15.27 -9.85
CA PHE A 103 15.26 15.60 -11.27
C PHE A 103 13.94 15.17 -11.91
N PRO A 104 13.14 16.10 -12.51
CA PRO A 104 11.76 15.80 -12.94
C PRO A 104 11.66 14.65 -13.95
N ALA A 105 12.59 14.58 -14.91
CA ALA A 105 12.58 13.50 -15.90
C ALA A 105 12.86 12.13 -15.26
N TYR A 106 13.74 12.08 -14.25
CA TYR A 106 14.02 10.86 -13.49
C TYR A 106 12.81 10.43 -12.65
N MET A 107 12.17 11.37 -11.93
CA MET A 107 10.95 11.10 -11.16
C MET A 107 9.85 10.53 -12.04
N GLN A 108 9.63 11.12 -13.22
CA GLN A 108 8.65 10.63 -14.18
C GLN A 108 8.99 9.24 -14.70
N ALA A 109 10.24 9.01 -15.08
CA ALA A 109 10.70 7.71 -15.57
C ALA A 109 10.60 6.62 -14.48
N LYS A 110 10.90 6.97 -13.22
CA LYS A 110 10.75 6.09 -12.06
C LYS A 110 9.30 5.71 -11.83
N ALA A 111 8.38 6.65 -11.88
CA ALA A 111 6.95 6.36 -11.75
C ALA A 111 6.45 5.39 -12.83
N VAL A 112 6.92 5.55 -14.08
CA VAL A 112 6.61 4.62 -15.18
C VAL A 112 7.22 3.23 -14.94
N LEU A 113 8.42 3.16 -14.39
CA LEU A 113 9.07 1.90 -14.02
C LEU A 113 8.30 1.17 -12.92
N ASP A 114 7.91 1.89 -11.86
CA ASP A 114 7.16 1.34 -10.73
C ASP A 114 5.79 0.82 -11.18
N ASP A 115 5.12 1.52 -12.11
CA ASP A 115 3.88 1.08 -12.72
C ASP A 115 4.06 -0.20 -13.55
N ALA A 116 5.09 -0.26 -14.40
CA ALA A 116 5.40 -1.44 -15.21
C ALA A 116 5.79 -2.65 -14.33
N GLN A 117 6.51 -2.42 -13.25
CA GLN A 117 6.87 -3.46 -12.27
C GLN A 117 5.61 -3.98 -11.57
N ARG A 118 4.76 -3.10 -11.04
CA ARG A 118 3.48 -3.46 -10.42
C ARG A 118 2.61 -4.29 -11.37
N ASN A 119 2.50 -3.86 -12.63
CA ASN A 119 1.72 -4.57 -13.63
C ASN A 119 2.30 -5.96 -13.93
N LEU A 120 3.61 -6.13 -13.89
CA LEU A 120 4.25 -7.44 -14.01
C LEU A 120 3.97 -8.30 -12.78
N ASP A 121 4.08 -7.75 -11.58
CA ASP A 121 3.83 -8.47 -10.33
C ASP A 121 2.38 -8.96 -10.23
N LEU A 122 1.42 -8.15 -10.70
CA LEU A 122 0.00 -8.51 -10.78
C LEU A 122 -0.30 -9.64 -11.79
N THR A 123 0.64 -9.99 -12.69
CA THR A 123 0.46 -11.18 -13.54
C THR A 123 0.58 -12.50 -12.77
N THR A 124 1.11 -12.46 -11.56
CA THR A 124 1.24 -13.63 -10.69
C THR A 124 0.31 -13.47 -9.49
N VAL A 125 -0.86 -14.08 -9.57
CA VAL A 125 -1.82 -14.08 -8.47
C VAL A 125 -1.36 -15.07 -7.41
N ARG A 126 -1.12 -14.59 -6.19
CA ARG A 126 -0.73 -15.41 -5.03
C ARG A 126 -1.89 -15.54 -4.06
N ALA A 127 -1.97 -16.69 -3.37
CA ALA A 127 -2.93 -16.86 -2.29
C ALA A 127 -2.64 -15.86 -1.17
N PRO A 128 -3.67 -15.13 -0.66
CA PRO A 128 -3.48 -14.15 0.41
C PRO A 128 -3.18 -14.78 1.77
N MET A 129 -3.52 -16.07 1.92
CA MET A 129 -3.34 -16.83 3.16
C MET A 129 -3.07 -18.29 2.86
N ALA A 130 -2.55 -19.02 3.85
CA ALA A 130 -2.46 -20.48 3.78
C ALA A 130 -3.87 -21.09 3.86
N GLY A 131 -4.15 -22.10 3.04
CA GLY A 131 -5.47 -22.73 3.00
C GLY A 131 -5.61 -23.71 1.84
N ILE A 132 -6.82 -24.20 1.65
CA ILE A 132 -7.18 -25.10 0.55
C ILE A 132 -7.93 -24.31 -0.51
N ALA A 133 -7.41 -24.34 -1.74
CA ALA A 133 -8.10 -23.76 -2.89
C ALA A 133 -9.31 -24.65 -3.28
N THR A 134 -10.45 -23.99 -3.51
CA THR A 134 -11.70 -24.65 -3.90
C THR A 134 -12.15 -24.17 -5.26
N GLN A 135 -12.98 -24.97 -5.95
CA GLN A 135 -13.52 -24.64 -7.29
C GLN A 135 -12.43 -24.48 -8.37
N VAL A 136 -11.29 -25.13 -8.18
CA VAL A 136 -10.15 -25.05 -9.11
C VAL A 136 -10.44 -25.64 -10.50
N GLU A 137 -11.44 -26.51 -10.61
CA GLU A 137 -11.89 -27.14 -11.86
C GLU A 137 -12.36 -26.11 -12.91
N GLN A 138 -12.74 -24.93 -12.46
CA GLN A 138 -13.15 -23.83 -13.35
C GLN A 138 -11.97 -23.11 -14.02
N ILE A 139 -10.73 -23.41 -13.57
CA ILE A 139 -9.52 -22.79 -14.11
C ILE A 139 -9.02 -23.65 -15.27
N GLN A 140 -9.17 -23.11 -16.47
CA GLN A 140 -8.65 -23.73 -17.68
C GLN A 140 -7.47 -22.92 -18.24
N LEU A 141 -6.42 -23.61 -18.67
CA LEU A 141 -5.30 -22.97 -19.36
C LEU A 141 -5.78 -22.29 -20.63
N GLY A 142 -5.32 -21.09 -20.86
CA GLY A 142 -5.72 -20.27 -22.02
C GLY A 142 -7.03 -19.49 -21.86
N ARG A 143 -7.72 -19.63 -20.73
CA ARG A 143 -8.91 -18.83 -20.45
C ARG A 143 -8.52 -17.37 -20.18
N PHE A 144 -9.25 -16.46 -20.84
CA PHE A 144 -9.15 -15.03 -20.54
C PHE A 144 -9.93 -14.71 -19.27
N VAL A 145 -9.29 -14.05 -18.31
CA VAL A 145 -9.91 -13.62 -17.06
C VAL A 145 -9.97 -12.10 -17.05
N VAL A 146 -11.17 -11.56 -16.93
CA VAL A 146 -11.39 -10.11 -16.81
C VAL A 146 -11.02 -9.67 -15.40
N ALA A 147 -10.46 -8.46 -15.25
CA ALA A 147 -10.16 -7.89 -13.93
C ALA A 147 -11.42 -7.85 -13.07
N GLY A 148 -11.28 -8.26 -11.79
CA GLY A 148 -12.39 -8.35 -10.84
C GLY A 148 -13.20 -9.66 -10.90
N THR A 149 -12.91 -10.58 -11.83
CA THR A 149 -13.57 -11.89 -11.86
C THR A 149 -12.97 -12.83 -10.81
N PRO A 150 -13.78 -13.36 -9.86
CA PRO A 150 -13.30 -14.37 -8.95
C PRO A 150 -12.90 -15.64 -9.71
N VAL A 151 -11.72 -16.17 -9.43
CA VAL A 151 -11.22 -17.38 -10.11
C VAL A 151 -11.46 -18.61 -9.27
N PHE A 152 -11.13 -18.53 -7.98
CA PHE A 152 -11.37 -19.57 -6.98
C PHE A 152 -11.32 -18.97 -5.58
N SER A 153 -11.76 -19.73 -4.57
CA SER A 153 -11.69 -19.32 -3.18
C SER A 153 -10.63 -20.12 -2.43
N VAL A 154 -9.98 -19.47 -1.48
CA VAL A 154 -9.05 -20.14 -0.54
C VAL A 154 -9.73 -20.16 0.82
N ILE A 155 -9.91 -21.37 1.37
CA ILE A 155 -10.52 -21.59 2.69
C ILE A 155 -9.39 -21.82 3.68
N ASP A 156 -9.36 -21.01 4.74
CA ASP A 156 -8.50 -21.26 5.88
C ASP A 156 -9.04 -22.48 6.67
N THR A 157 -8.20 -23.50 6.80
CA THR A 157 -8.53 -24.71 7.55
C THR A 157 -7.79 -24.80 8.87
N ALA A 158 -7.00 -23.78 9.22
CA ALA A 158 -6.17 -23.83 10.43
C ALA A 158 -7.01 -23.61 11.70
N LYS A 159 -8.05 -22.80 11.63
CA LYS A 159 -8.90 -22.45 12.77
C LYS A 159 -10.37 -22.54 12.43
N PRO A 160 -10.95 -23.75 12.34
CA PRO A 160 -12.38 -23.89 12.17
C PRO A 160 -13.13 -23.38 13.40
N TRP A 161 -14.37 -22.97 13.19
CA TRP A 161 -15.27 -22.55 14.27
C TRP A 161 -16.66 -23.13 14.05
N VAL A 162 -17.49 -23.08 15.08
CA VAL A 162 -18.90 -23.45 15.02
C VAL A 162 -19.73 -22.20 15.25
N ASP A 163 -20.70 -21.94 14.37
CA ASP A 163 -21.72 -20.93 14.58
C ASP A 163 -22.97 -21.62 15.16
N ALA A 164 -23.12 -21.58 16.49
CA ALA A 164 -24.27 -22.11 17.21
C ALA A 164 -25.39 -21.09 17.20
N ASN A 165 -26.64 -21.56 17.11
CA ASN A 165 -27.81 -20.70 17.06
C ASN A 165 -28.79 -21.05 18.18
N PRO A 166 -28.47 -20.80 19.47
CA PRO A 166 -29.39 -21.03 20.59
C PRO A 166 -30.63 -20.15 20.47
N LYS A 167 -31.73 -20.59 21.10
CA LYS A 167 -32.93 -19.77 21.24
C LYS A 167 -32.64 -18.61 22.18
N GLU A 168 -33.32 -17.49 21.97
CA GLU A 168 -33.25 -16.34 22.86
C GLU A 168 -33.52 -16.68 24.34
N SER A 169 -34.42 -17.62 24.59
CA SER A 169 -34.74 -18.12 25.95
C SER A 169 -33.55 -18.79 26.64
N ASP A 170 -32.68 -19.41 25.86
CA ASP A 170 -31.53 -20.20 26.36
C ASP A 170 -30.24 -19.36 26.39
N PHE A 171 -30.29 -18.15 25.85
CA PHE A 171 -29.16 -17.24 25.70
C PHE A 171 -28.83 -16.46 26.98
N THR A 172 -29.77 -16.36 27.95
CA THR A 172 -29.71 -15.46 29.12
C THR A 172 -28.40 -15.58 29.94
N TYR A 173 -27.82 -16.77 30.02
CA TYR A 173 -26.62 -17.05 30.84
C TYR A 173 -25.38 -17.37 30.00
N VAL A 174 -25.47 -17.16 28.68
CA VAL A 174 -24.33 -17.39 27.77
C VAL A 174 -23.41 -16.20 27.83
N ALA A 175 -22.13 -16.45 28.11
CA ALA A 175 -21.07 -15.44 28.16
C ALA A 175 -19.82 -15.90 27.40
N VAL A 176 -19.05 -14.93 26.93
CA VAL A 176 -17.79 -15.18 26.26
C VAL A 176 -16.81 -15.88 27.24
N GLY A 177 -16.07 -16.87 26.75
CA GLY A 177 -15.10 -17.65 27.52
C GLY A 177 -15.68 -18.88 28.23
N GLN A 178 -16.99 -19.13 28.16
CA GLN A 178 -17.58 -20.34 28.75
C GLN A 178 -17.15 -21.59 27.98
N PRO A 179 -16.93 -22.72 28.68
CA PRO A 179 -16.59 -23.99 28.06
C PRO A 179 -17.79 -24.58 27.32
N VAL A 180 -17.49 -25.20 26.18
CA VAL A 180 -18.50 -25.81 25.30
C VAL A 180 -18.07 -27.23 24.95
N SER A 181 -19.00 -28.17 25.02
CA SER A 181 -18.87 -29.48 24.43
C SER A 181 -19.53 -29.47 23.04
N ILE A 182 -18.82 -30.00 22.05
CA ILE A 182 -19.25 -29.98 20.65
C ILE A 182 -19.25 -31.43 20.14
N ASP A 183 -20.41 -31.91 19.76
CA ASP A 183 -20.60 -33.23 19.16
C ASP A 183 -20.83 -33.06 17.66
N VAL A 184 -19.92 -33.59 16.85
CA VAL A 184 -19.99 -33.49 15.38
C VAL A 184 -20.49 -34.79 14.82
N ASP A 185 -21.52 -34.78 14.01
CA ASP A 185 -22.16 -35.99 13.45
C ASP A 185 -21.18 -36.90 12.69
N ALA A 186 -20.16 -36.30 12.06
CA ALA A 186 -19.12 -37.05 11.35
C ALA A 186 -18.11 -37.76 12.27
N PHE A 187 -18.12 -37.50 13.57
CA PHE A 187 -17.20 -38.08 14.57
C PHE A 187 -17.98 -38.50 15.84
N PRO A 188 -18.84 -39.55 15.75
CA PRO A 188 -19.75 -39.88 16.83
C PRO A 188 -19.03 -40.37 18.10
N ASP A 189 -17.81 -40.88 17.99
CA ASP A 189 -17.03 -41.39 19.13
C ASP A 189 -16.09 -40.30 19.75
N HIS A 190 -16.20 -39.05 19.30
CA HIS A 190 -15.29 -37.97 19.75
C HIS A 190 -16.03 -36.70 20.07
N VAL A 191 -15.97 -36.30 21.35
CA VAL A 191 -16.50 -35.01 21.82
C VAL A 191 -15.40 -33.96 21.78
N PHE A 192 -15.60 -32.94 20.96
CA PHE A 192 -14.70 -31.80 20.88
C PHE A 192 -14.96 -30.84 22.02
N LYS A 193 -13.89 -30.19 22.47
CA LYS A 193 -13.97 -29.11 23.44
C LYS A 193 -13.76 -27.78 22.75
N GLY A 194 -14.44 -26.76 23.24
CA GLY A 194 -14.30 -25.40 22.72
C GLY A 194 -14.67 -24.37 23.77
N THR A 195 -14.59 -23.12 23.36
CA THR A 195 -14.95 -21.97 24.17
C THR A 195 -15.82 -21.02 23.39
N VAL A 196 -16.75 -20.34 24.06
CA VAL A 196 -17.53 -19.25 23.48
C VAL A 196 -16.59 -18.09 23.14
N GLY A 197 -16.43 -17.79 21.86
CA GLY A 197 -15.54 -16.73 21.38
C GLY A 197 -16.21 -15.38 21.25
N SER A 198 -17.40 -15.34 20.65
CA SER A 198 -18.15 -14.10 20.50
C SER A 198 -19.66 -14.34 20.43
N LEU A 199 -20.39 -13.33 20.85
CA LEU A 199 -21.86 -13.29 20.81
C LEU A 199 -22.29 -12.26 19.77
N SER A 200 -23.27 -12.62 18.93
CA SER A 200 -23.81 -11.65 17.97
C SER A 200 -24.55 -10.53 18.69
N PRO A 201 -24.42 -9.27 18.29
CA PRO A 201 -25.15 -8.14 18.88
C PRO A 201 -26.63 -8.11 18.50
N GLY A 202 -27.09 -9.02 17.64
CA GLY A 202 -28.48 -9.11 17.21
C GLY A 202 -28.89 -10.52 16.80
N THR A 203 -30.18 -10.72 16.60
CA THR A 203 -30.71 -12.02 16.16
C THR A 203 -30.44 -12.27 14.69
N GLY A 204 -30.41 -13.53 14.28
CA GLY A 204 -30.20 -13.90 12.88
C GLY A 204 -31.22 -13.32 11.91
N ALA A 205 -32.45 -13.05 12.40
CA ALA A 205 -33.52 -12.43 11.61
C ALA A 205 -33.21 -10.97 11.23
N GLN A 206 -32.49 -10.23 12.07
CA GLN A 206 -32.13 -8.83 11.80
C GLN A 206 -31.03 -8.70 10.73
N PHE A 207 -30.19 -9.71 10.59
CA PHE A 207 -29.10 -9.75 9.62
C PHE A 207 -29.45 -10.54 8.35
N ALA A 208 -30.70 -11.03 8.24
CA ALA A 208 -31.14 -11.71 7.04
C ALA A 208 -31.33 -10.72 5.88
N ILE A 209 -30.92 -11.12 4.67
CA ILE A 209 -31.10 -10.32 3.44
C ILE A 209 -32.59 -9.96 3.21
N LEU A 210 -33.52 -10.84 3.63
CA LEU A 210 -34.95 -10.62 3.63
C LEU A 210 -35.49 -10.83 5.05
N PRO A 211 -35.55 -9.79 5.89
CA PRO A 211 -36.13 -9.90 7.22
C PRO A 211 -37.60 -10.30 7.12
N PRO A 212 -38.11 -11.20 7.97
CA PRO A 212 -39.52 -11.57 7.97
C PRO A 212 -40.36 -10.35 8.30
N GLN A 213 -41.20 -9.89 7.35
CA GLN A 213 -42.14 -8.79 7.56
C GLN A 213 -43.49 -9.33 7.95
N ASN A 214 -44.01 -8.91 9.11
CA ASN A 214 -45.40 -9.19 9.52
C ASN A 214 -46.34 -8.21 8.80
N ALA A 215 -46.67 -8.50 7.52
CA ALA A 215 -47.50 -7.62 6.69
C ALA A 215 -49.01 -7.62 7.04
N THR A 216 -49.48 -8.52 7.93
CA THR A 216 -50.91 -8.76 8.14
C THR A 216 -51.48 -8.19 9.44
N GLY A 217 -50.71 -7.34 10.16
CA GLY A 217 -51.22 -6.68 11.38
C GLY A 217 -51.42 -7.59 12.61
N ASN A 218 -51.26 -8.89 12.48
CA ASN A 218 -51.33 -9.84 13.58
C ASN A 218 -49.93 -10.21 14.06
N PHE A 219 -49.49 -9.73 15.23
CA PHE A 219 -48.16 -9.98 15.77
C PHE A 219 -48.08 -11.41 16.34
N VAL A 220 -47.37 -12.28 15.66
CA VAL A 220 -47.00 -13.60 16.16
C VAL A 220 -45.61 -13.55 16.75
N LYS A 221 -45.46 -13.77 18.04
CA LYS A 221 -44.14 -13.87 18.70
C LYS A 221 -43.45 -15.14 18.25
N VAL A 222 -42.43 -14.98 17.36
CA VAL A 222 -41.56 -16.08 16.94
C VAL A 222 -40.28 -16.02 17.78
N VAL A 223 -39.91 -17.14 18.40
CA VAL A 223 -38.69 -17.25 19.18
C VAL A 223 -37.49 -17.02 18.25
N GLN A 224 -36.73 -15.99 18.55
CA GLN A 224 -35.53 -15.61 17.79
C GLN A 224 -34.35 -16.49 18.19
N ARG A 225 -33.33 -16.56 17.28
CA ARG A 225 -32.05 -17.23 17.53
C ARG A 225 -30.93 -16.22 17.49
N VAL A 226 -30.02 -16.33 18.43
CA VAL A 226 -28.84 -15.43 18.53
C VAL A 226 -27.61 -16.22 18.13
N PRO A 227 -26.88 -15.84 17.06
CA PRO A 227 -25.66 -16.52 16.67
C PRO A 227 -24.56 -16.37 17.73
N VAL A 228 -23.96 -17.49 18.08
CA VAL A 228 -22.84 -17.60 19.02
C VAL A 228 -21.69 -18.30 18.31
N ARG A 229 -20.54 -17.65 18.25
CA ARG A 229 -19.35 -18.25 17.68
C ARG A 229 -18.54 -18.97 18.72
N ILE A 230 -18.20 -20.23 18.45
CA ILE A 230 -17.48 -21.12 19.34
C ILE A 230 -16.20 -21.53 18.63
N TYR A 231 -15.06 -21.37 19.30
CA TYR A 231 -13.76 -21.83 18.84
C TYR A 231 -13.44 -23.18 19.46
N PHE A 232 -12.88 -24.08 18.66
CA PHE A 232 -12.37 -25.35 19.14
C PHE A 232 -11.08 -25.17 19.95
N ASP A 233 -10.77 -26.14 20.82
CA ASP A 233 -9.49 -26.21 21.49
C ASP A 233 -8.40 -26.58 20.48
N ASP A 234 -7.34 -25.74 20.40
CA ASP A 234 -6.23 -25.90 19.45
C ASP A 234 -5.43 -27.21 19.68
N ASN A 235 -5.54 -27.83 20.87
CA ASN A 235 -4.80 -29.05 21.21
C ASN A 235 -5.42 -30.34 20.65
N ASP A 236 -6.63 -30.29 20.12
CA ASP A 236 -7.30 -31.48 19.58
C ASP A 236 -6.89 -31.76 18.14
N LYS A 237 -6.22 -32.91 17.94
CA LYS A 237 -5.74 -33.36 16.62
C LYS A 237 -6.85 -33.62 15.60
N TYR A 238 -8.08 -33.92 16.05
CA TYR A 238 -9.22 -34.17 15.18
C TYR A 238 -9.79 -32.90 14.59
N VAL A 239 -9.57 -31.74 15.17
CA VAL A 239 -10.02 -30.43 14.68
C VAL A 239 -9.59 -30.18 13.23
N ARG A 240 -8.37 -30.60 12.85
CA ARG A 240 -7.86 -30.47 11.48
C ARG A 240 -8.58 -31.34 10.44
N LYS A 241 -9.35 -32.34 10.89
CA LYS A 241 -10.16 -33.20 10.01
C LYS A 241 -11.55 -32.65 9.73
N LEU A 242 -11.97 -31.64 10.49
CA LEU A 242 -13.27 -30.99 10.30
C LEU A 242 -13.34 -30.27 8.95
N LYS A 243 -14.53 -30.25 8.37
CA LYS A 243 -14.80 -29.59 7.09
C LYS A 243 -15.90 -28.57 7.28
N ALA A 244 -15.80 -27.46 6.56
CA ALA A 244 -16.87 -26.47 6.54
C ALA A 244 -18.18 -27.08 6.05
N GLY A 245 -19.28 -26.77 6.73
CA GLY A 245 -20.62 -27.30 6.43
C GLY A 245 -21.00 -28.60 7.16
N MET A 246 -20.12 -29.13 8.03
CA MET A 246 -20.49 -30.25 8.91
C MET A 246 -21.50 -29.77 9.96
N SER A 247 -22.47 -30.63 10.30
CA SER A 247 -23.43 -30.42 11.38
C SER A 247 -22.84 -30.77 12.73
N ALA A 248 -23.16 -29.97 13.73
CA ALA A 248 -22.71 -30.19 15.10
C ALA A 248 -23.77 -29.79 16.11
N TYR A 249 -23.82 -30.50 17.22
CA TYR A 249 -24.56 -30.12 18.41
C TYR A 249 -23.61 -29.49 19.42
N THR A 250 -24.04 -28.41 20.05
CA THR A 250 -23.22 -27.68 21.03
C THR A 250 -23.93 -27.60 22.36
N SER A 251 -23.21 -27.92 23.44
CA SER A 251 -23.69 -27.79 24.82
C SER A 251 -22.78 -26.80 25.55
N ILE A 252 -23.28 -25.62 25.87
CA ILE A 252 -22.57 -24.56 26.57
C ILE A 252 -22.80 -24.74 28.07
N ASP A 253 -21.70 -24.91 28.83
CA ASP A 253 -21.80 -24.92 30.28
C ASP A 253 -21.82 -23.48 30.81
N THR A 254 -23.00 -23.03 31.17
CA THR A 254 -23.21 -21.68 31.71
C THR A 254 -22.89 -21.55 33.19
N GLY A 255 -22.63 -22.67 33.88
CA GLY A 255 -22.49 -22.70 35.35
C GLY A 255 -23.76 -22.38 36.11
N HIS A 256 -24.86 -22.07 35.42
CA HIS A 256 -26.13 -21.75 36.05
C HIS A 256 -26.89 -23.02 36.46
N ARG A 257 -27.09 -23.20 37.76
CA ARG A 257 -27.93 -24.28 38.31
C ARG A 257 -29.29 -23.73 38.67
N ARG A 258 -30.35 -24.30 38.11
CA ARG A 258 -31.70 -24.02 38.56
C ARG A 258 -31.83 -24.52 40.00
N SER A 259 -31.97 -23.61 40.96
CA SER A 259 -32.23 -23.95 42.36
C SER A 259 -33.69 -24.33 42.51
N LEU A 260 -33.99 -25.43 43.21
CA LEU A 260 -35.34 -25.81 43.56
C LEU A 260 -36.07 -24.73 44.38
N ALA A 261 -35.33 -23.87 45.07
CA ALA A 261 -35.88 -22.70 45.78
C ALA A 261 -36.54 -21.68 44.83
N ALA A 262 -36.13 -21.59 43.57
CA ALA A 262 -36.75 -20.73 42.55
C ALA A 262 -38.13 -21.28 42.10
N LEU A 263 -38.35 -22.58 42.23
CA LEU A 263 -39.65 -23.21 41.92
C LEU A 263 -40.73 -22.85 42.96
N PHE A 264 -40.30 -22.48 44.20
CA PHE A 264 -41.20 -22.10 45.29
C PHE A 264 -41.22 -20.58 45.57
N GLY A 265 -40.75 -19.78 44.61
CA GLY A 265 -40.86 -18.31 44.69
C GLY A 265 -39.86 -17.64 45.64
N PHE A 266 -38.88 -18.35 46.17
CA PHE A 266 -37.80 -17.77 46.98
C PHE A 266 -36.66 -17.35 46.06
N SER A 267 -36.64 -16.07 45.72
CA SER A 267 -35.50 -15.48 45.02
C SER A 267 -34.33 -15.32 46.02
N PRO A 268 -33.14 -15.93 45.83
CA PRO A 268 -32.00 -15.60 46.64
C PRO A 268 -31.60 -14.16 46.35
N ALA A 269 -31.52 -13.32 47.41
CA ALA A 269 -31.00 -11.96 47.30
C ALA A 269 -29.60 -12.01 46.67
N VAL A 270 -29.44 -11.31 45.55
CA VAL A 270 -28.12 -11.07 44.93
C VAL A 270 -27.31 -10.22 45.93
N ALA A 271 -26.34 -10.85 46.56
CA ALA A 271 -25.30 -10.10 47.29
C ALA A 271 -24.52 -9.29 46.28
N ALA A 272 -24.76 -8.00 46.24
CA ALA A 272 -23.95 -7.04 45.54
C ALA A 272 -22.52 -7.12 46.11
N LYS A 273 -21.55 -7.54 45.33
CA LYS A 273 -20.17 -7.36 45.60
C LYS A 273 -19.79 -5.99 45.05
N GLU A 274 -19.70 -5.01 45.91
CA GLU A 274 -18.96 -3.79 45.71
C GLU A 274 -17.47 -4.18 45.62
N ASP A 275 -16.84 -3.82 44.48
CA ASP A 275 -15.47 -3.31 44.37
C ASP A 275 -15.31 -2.63 43.00
#